data_99b03364d85cb74dc0198b7299611ec0
#
_entry.id   99b03364d85cb74dc0198b7299611ec0
#
_cell.length_a   1.000
_cell.length_b   1.000
_cell.length_c   1.000
_cell.angle_alpha   90.00
_cell.angle_beta   90.00
_cell.angle_gamma   90.00
#
_symmetry.space_group_name_H-M   'P 1'
#
loop_
_entity.id
_entity.type
_entity.pdbx_description
1 polymer ?
#
loop_
_entity_poly.entity_id
_entity_poly.type
_entity_poly.pdbx_seq_one_letter_code
_entity_poly.pdbx_strand_id
1 'polypeptide(L)'
;MRGLAVLMLFAGAAMPALAQTEPGDPAAGLRMAVTWCANCHRVAPGGPGPSTDAAPAFQAIARMPSTTSMALRVFLQTPHANMPDYRLTREQIDDVVAYLLSLRR
;
A
#
# COMPACT_ATOMS: atom_id res chain seq x y z
N MET A 1 -47.18 -26.36 34.64
CA MET A 1 -46.58 -25.05 34.27
C MET A 1 -45.55 -25.30 33.18
N ARG A 2 -45.88 -24.96 31.94
CA ARG A 2 -45.02 -25.20 30.77
C ARG A 2 -44.37 -23.87 30.41
N GLY A 3 -43.06 -23.73 30.71
CA GLY A 3 -42.28 -22.52 30.34
C GLY A 3 -41.91 -22.58 28.88
N LEU A 4 -42.40 -21.63 28.07
CA LEU A 4 -41.97 -21.40 26.71
C LEU A 4 -40.62 -20.62 26.76
N ALA A 5 -39.54 -21.28 26.35
CA ALA A 5 -38.27 -20.59 26.11
C ALA A 5 -38.34 -19.94 24.72
N VAL A 6 -38.39 -18.60 24.69
CA VAL A 6 -38.30 -17.83 23.49
C VAL A 6 -36.82 -17.69 23.10
N LEU A 7 -36.42 -18.41 22.06
CA LEU A 7 -35.07 -18.33 21.48
C LEU A 7 -35.03 -17.11 20.58
N MET A 8 -34.42 -16.02 21.07
CA MET A 8 -34.13 -14.82 20.24
C MET A 8 -32.95 -15.12 19.31
N LEU A 9 -33.23 -15.38 18.03
CA LEU A 9 -32.21 -15.41 16.99
C LEU A 9 -31.75 -13.95 16.68
N PHE A 10 -30.59 -13.60 17.15
CA PHE A 10 -29.90 -12.39 16.65
C PHE A 10 -29.33 -12.68 15.24
N ALA A 11 -30.06 -12.27 14.21
CA ALA A 11 -29.52 -12.20 12.86
C ALA A 11 -28.53 -11.03 12.80
N GLY A 12 -27.25 -11.32 13.00
CA GLY A 12 -26.17 -10.36 12.79
C GLY A 12 -26.09 -10.00 11.31
N ALA A 13 -26.54 -8.81 10.95
CA ALA A 13 -26.30 -8.26 9.61
C ALA A 13 -24.79 -8.03 9.44
N ALA A 14 -24.13 -8.88 8.66
CA ALA A 14 -22.76 -8.65 8.23
C ALA A 14 -22.76 -7.43 7.29
N MET A 15 -22.32 -6.27 7.81
CA MET A 15 -22.08 -5.11 6.97
C MET A 15 -20.89 -5.42 6.05
N PRO A 16 -21.02 -5.22 4.71
CA PRO A 16 -19.88 -5.32 3.83
C PRO A 16 -18.83 -4.28 4.25
N ALA A 17 -17.63 -4.74 4.56
CA ALA A 17 -16.50 -3.86 4.78
C ALA A 17 -16.23 -3.12 3.45
N LEU A 18 -16.53 -1.83 3.40
CA LEU A 18 -16.16 -0.99 2.26
C LEU A 18 -14.64 -0.98 2.23
N ALA A 19 -14.06 -1.55 1.17
CA ALA A 19 -12.63 -1.45 0.92
C ALA A 19 -12.30 0.03 0.78
N GLN A 20 -11.47 0.54 1.69
CA GLN A 20 -11.01 1.93 1.62
C GLN A 20 -10.09 2.04 0.40
N THR A 21 -10.49 2.86 -0.57
CA THR A 21 -9.64 3.20 -1.71
C THR A 21 -8.59 4.21 -1.25
N GLU A 22 -7.34 3.98 -1.66
CA GLU A 22 -6.27 4.96 -1.42
C GLU A 22 -6.59 6.28 -2.14
N PRO A 23 -6.28 7.43 -1.52
CA PRO A 23 -6.67 8.73 -2.08
C PRO A 23 -5.85 9.16 -3.30
N GLY A 24 -4.80 8.43 -3.71
CA GLY A 24 -3.93 8.81 -4.82
C GLY A 24 -4.33 8.19 -6.16
N ASP A 25 -3.69 8.66 -7.22
CA ASP A 25 -3.76 8.09 -8.57
C ASP A 25 -2.61 7.09 -8.79
N PRO A 26 -2.90 5.76 -8.91
CA PRO A 26 -1.86 4.76 -9.14
C PRO A 26 -1.06 4.98 -10.43
N ALA A 27 -1.68 5.53 -11.48
CA ALA A 27 -1.00 5.79 -12.73
C ALA A 27 0.00 6.97 -12.61
N ALA A 28 -0.36 8.00 -11.86
CA ALA A 28 0.56 9.07 -11.51
C ALA A 28 1.71 8.55 -10.63
N GLY A 29 1.40 7.69 -9.66
CA GLY A 29 2.39 7.04 -8.81
C GLY A 29 3.40 6.20 -9.59
N LEU A 30 2.94 5.43 -10.58
CA LEU A 30 3.83 4.67 -11.48
C LEU A 30 4.76 5.60 -12.27
N ARG A 31 4.23 6.65 -12.87
CA ARG A 31 5.06 7.61 -13.64
C ARG A 31 6.15 8.23 -12.77
N MET A 32 5.82 8.63 -11.57
CA MET A 32 6.76 9.18 -10.61
C MET A 32 7.81 8.13 -10.19
N ALA A 33 7.39 6.91 -9.91
CA ALA A 33 8.28 5.82 -9.53
C ALA A 33 9.28 5.49 -10.64
N VAL A 34 8.85 5.47 -11.89
CA VAL A 34 9.74 5.27 -13.06
C VAL A 34 10.77 6.40 -13.14
N THR A 35 10.39 7.63 -12.85
CA THR A 35 11.29 8.78 -12.95
C THR A 35 12.32 8.83 -11.81
N TRP A 36 11.90 8.54 -10.57
CA TRP A 36 12.74 8.79 -9.39
C TRP A 36 13.18 7.54 -8.64
N CYS A 37 12.44 6.47 -8.70
CA CYS A 37 12.68 5.27 -7.87
C CYS A 37 13.37 4.14 -8.67
N ALA A 38 13.23 4.13 -9.99
CA ALA A 38 13.69 3.04 -10.84
C ALA A 38 15.21 2.90 -10.93
N ASN A 39 15.97 3.91 -10.52
CA ASN A 39 17.43 3.80 -10.45
C ASN A 39 17.89 2.75 -9.40
N CYS A 40 17.09 2.55 -8.35
CA CYS A 40 17.42 1.65 -7.24
C CYS A 40 16.41 0.53 -7.06
N HIS A 41 15.16 0.73 -7.42
CA HIS A 41 14.08 -0.24 -7.28
C HIS A 41 13.57 -0.74 -8.63
N ARG A 42 13.22 -2.02 -8.69
CA ARG A 42 12.33 -2.50 -9.74
C ARG A 42 10.91 -2.05 -9.41
N VAL A 43 10.42 -1.08 -10.15
CA VAL A 43 9.14 -0.41 -9.82
C VAL A 43 7.91 -1.07 -10.41
N ALA A 44 8.08 -1.92 -11.43
CA ALA A 44 6.98 -2.67 -12.04
C ALA A 44 7.30 -4.16 -12.10
N PRO A 45 6.27 -5.05 -11.98
CA PRO A 45 6.47 -6.49 -12.11
C PRO A 45 7.08 -6.85 -13.45
N GLY A 46 8.18 -7.62 -13.44
CA GLY A 46 8.89 -8.01 -14.67
C GLY A 46 9.55 -6.88 -15.43
N GLY A 47 9.46 -5.65 -14.93
CA GLY A 47 10.08 -4.47 -15.54
C GLY A 47 11.59 -4.41 -15.32
N PRO A 48 12.26 -3.46 -16.01
CA PRO A 48 13.67 -3.23 -15.82
C PRO A 48 13.95 -2.64 -14.42
N GLY A 49 15.22 -2.66 -14.06
CA GLY A 49 15.71 -2.08 -12.82
C GLY A 49 16.21 -3.11 -11.81
N PRO A 50 17.06 -2.68 -10.89
CA PRO A 50 17.63 -3.53 -9.86
C PRO A 50 16.59 -3.95 -8.82
N SER A 51 16.87 -5.04 -8.13
CA SER A 51 16.17 -5.48 -6.93
C SER A 51 17.19 -6.12 -6.01
N THR A 52 17.41 -5.53 -4.86
CA THR A 52 18.36 -5.97 -3.84
C THR A 52 17.69 -5.97 -2.47
N ASP A 53 18.33 -6.56 -1.47
CA ASP A 53 17.83 -6.51 -0.09
C ASP A 53 17.79 -5.07 0.45
N ALA A 54 18.73 -4.22 0.01
CA ALA A 54 18.77 -2.81 0.40
C ALA A 54 17.72 -1.95 -0.32
N ALA A 55 17.38 -2.32 -1.57
CA ALA A 55 16.36 -1.65 -2.38
C ALA A 55 15.47 -2.71 -3.05
N PRO A 56 14.53 -3.30 -2.31
CA PRO A 56 13.67 -4.37 -2.83
C PRO A 56 12.73 -3.86 -3.92
N ALA A 57 12.29 -4.79 -4.79
CA ALA A 57 11.29 -4.48 -5.79
C ALA A 57 9.98 -3.99 -5.13
N PHE A 58 9.30 -3.05 -5.76
CA PHE A 58 8.03 -2.51 -5.26
C PHE A 58 6.98 -3.60 -5.01
N GLN A 59 6.91 -4.61 -5.87
CA GLN A 59 6.01 -5.74 -5.68
C GLN A 59 6.34 -6.54 -4.40
N ALA A 60 7.62 -6.72 -4.09
CA ALA A 60 8.04 -7.37 -2.85
C ALA A 60 7.67 -6.52 -1.62
N ILE A 61 7.90 -5.20 -1.68
CA ILE A 61 7.48 -4.27 -0.62
C ILE A 61 5.97 -4.34 -0.41
N ALA A 62 5.19 -4.28 -1.49
CA ALA A 62 3.74 -4.31 -1.43
C ALA A 62 3.19 -5.57 -0.73
N ARG A 63 3.87 -6.71 -0.87
CA ARG A 63 3.46 -8.01 -0.32
C ARG A 63 3.95 -8.26 1.10
N MET A 64 4.81 -7.42 1.67
CA MET A 64 5.23 -7.57 3.07
C MET A 64 4.01 -7.39 4.00
N PRO A 65 3.84 -8.26 5.01
CA PRO A 65 2.72 -8.14 5.95
C PRO A 65 2.68 -6.82 6.71
N SER A 66 3.84 -6.20 6.93
CA SER A 66 3.98 -4.90 7.61
C SER A 66 3.67 -3.71 6.72
N THR A 67 3.55 -3.89 5.41
CA THR A 67 3.28 -2.80 4.48
C THR A 67 1.82 -2.38 4.56
N THR A 68 1.57 -1.20 5.07
CA THR A 68 0.26 -0.55 5.14
C THR A 68 0.35 0.83 4.51
N SER A 69 -0.79 1.45 4.19
CA SER A 69 -0.82 2.84 3.74
C SER A 69 -0.11 3.76 4.72
N MET A 70 -0.40 3.63 6.00
CA MET A 70 0.24 4.42 7.06
C MET A 70 1.75 4.19 7.12
N ALA A 71 2.20 2.94 7.09
CA ALA A 71 3.63 2.60 7.14
C ALA A 71 4.39 3.19 5.96
N LEU A 72 3.84 3.11 4.74
CA LEU A 72 4.45 3.69 3.55
C LEU A 72 4.53 5.21 3.64
N ARG A 73 3.49 5.88 4.13
CA ARG A 73 3.47 7.34 4.30
C ARG A 73 4.55 7.80 5.29
N VAL A 74 4.66 7.13 6.40
CA VAL A 74 5.71 7.43 7.40
C VAL A 74 7.09 7.19 6.82
N PHE A 75 7.29 6.04 6.15
CA PHE A 75 8.57 5.67 5.56
C PHE A 75 9.04 6.69 4.50
N LEU A 76 8.16 7.12 3.61
CA LEU A 76 8.49 8.07 2.54
C LEU A 76 8.78 9.50 3.04
N GLN A 77 8.41 9.81 4.27
CA GLN A 77 8.66 11.10 4.91
C GLN A 77 9.82 11.06 5.92
N THR A 78 10.38 9.88 6.16
CA THR A 78 11.45 9.67 7.15
C THR A 78 12.75 9.41 6.41
N PRO A 79 13.80 10.21 6.64
CA PRO A 79 15.12 9.93 6.09
C PRO A 79 15.61 8.53 6.52
N HIS A 80 16.12 7.76 5.59
CA HIS A 80 16.72 6.46 5.88
C HIS A 80 17.94 6.21 4.98
N ALA A 81 18.81 5.30 5.43
CA ALA A 81 20.11 5.07 4.82
C ALA A 81 19.97 4.69 3.33
N ASN A 82 20.82 5.28 2.49
CA ASN A 82 20.98 4.96 1.08
C ASN A 82 19.76 5.22 0.17
N MET A 83 18.69 5.78 0.67
CA MET A 83 17.56 6.20 -0.14
C MET A 83 17.46 7.73 -0.15
N PRO A 84 17.45 8.39 -1.33
CA PRO A 84 17.33 9.83 -1.40
C PRO A 84 16.02 10.35 -0.80
N ASP A 85 16.10 11.45 -0.07
CA ASP A 85 14.92 12.18 0.39
C ASP A 85 14.48 13.16 -0.70
N TYR A 86 13.48 12.78 -1.49
CA TYR A 86 12.92 13.62 -2.55
C TYR A 86 11.96 14.70 -2.04
N ARG A 87 11.66 14.74 -0.74
CA ARG A 87 10.71 15.69 -0.15
C ARG A 87 9.39 15.73 -0.92
N LEU A 88 8.80 14.55 -1.08
CA LEU A 88 7.55 14.39 -1.82
C LEU A 88 6.44 15.25 -1.22
N THR A 89 5.63 15.85 -2.06
CA THR A 89 4.39 16.50 -1.62
C THR A 89 3.40 15.46 -1.12
N ARG A 90 2.38 15.90 -0.40
CA ARG A 90 1.33 15.02 0.09
C ARG A 90 0.64 14.26 -1.06
N GLU A 91 0.34 14.97 -2.14
CA GLU A 91 -0.28 14.38 -3.34
C GLU A 91 0.64 13.31 -3.97
N GLN A 92 1.94 13.61 -4.09
CA GLN A 92 2.91 12.65 -4.61
C GLN A 92 3.03 11.40 -3.72
N ILE A 93 2.96 11.56 -2.40
CA ILE A 93 2.92 10.42 -1.47
C ILE A 93 1.64 9.63 -1.67
N ASP A 94 0.48 10.29 -1.79
CA ASP A 94 -0.79 9.64 -2.05
C ASP A 94 -0.73 8.78 -3.33
N ASP A 95 -0.18 9.33 -4.40
CA ASP A 95 -0.08 8.65 -5.69
C ASP A 95 0.85 7.43 -5.64
N VAL A 96 2.05 7.57 -5.07
CA VAL A 96 3.00 6.45 -5.00
C VAL A 96 2.52 5.36 -4.04
N VAL A 97 1.85 5.71 -2.95
CA VAL A 97 1.24 4.75 -2.03
C VAL A 97 0.11 3.99 -2.71
N ALA A 98 -0.76 4.68 -3.44
CA ALA A 98 -1.83 4.05 -4.21
C ALA A 98 -1.26 3.07 -5.24
N TYR A 99 -0.19 3.45 -5.96
CA TYR A 99 0.48 2.57 -6.90
C TYR A 99 1.09 1.34 -6.21
N LEU A 100 1.90 1.54 -5.16
CA LEU A 100 2.51 0.43 -4.41
C LEU A 100 1.47 -0.57 -3.93
N LEU A 101 0.40 -0.11 -3.31
CA LEU A 101 -0.64 -0.99 -2.79
C LEU A 101 -1.45 -1.69 -3.89
N SER A 102 -1.51 -1.12 -5.10
CA SER A 102 -2.10 -1.78 -6.27
C SER A 102 -1.33 -3.03 -6.71
N LEU A 103 -0.05 -3.15 -6.35
CA LEU A 103 0.82 -4.28 -6.71
C LEU A 103 0.60 -5.53 -5.84
N ARG A 104 -0.27 -5.48 -4.85
CA ARG A 104 -0.59 -6.63 -3.98
C ARG A 104 -1.33 -7.76 -4.69
N ARG A 105 -1.89 -7.49 -5.82
CA ARG A 105 -2.68 -8.46 -6.60
C ARG A 105 -1.83 -9.55 -7.22
#